data_53dc1bfa4d6b1a908a76be660629689a
#
_entry.id   53dc1bfa4d6b1a908a76be660629689a
#
_cell.length_a   1.000
_cell.length_b   1.000
_cell.length_c   1.000
_cell.angle_alpha   90.00
_cell.angle_beta   90.00
_cell.angle_gamma   90.00
#
_symmetry.space_group_name_H-M   'P 1'
#
loop_
_entity.id
_entity.type
_entity.pdbx_description
1 polymer ?
#
loop_
_entity_poly.entity_id
_entity_poly.type
_entity_poly.pdbx_seq_one_letter_code
_entity_poly.pdbx_strand_id
1 'polypeptide(L)'
;MQESATIAEKAEISALPAPVSDNMSPPDLVAATPQHDMSPYGMYQSADWVVKAVMILLLVASGVTWAIGIAKQIQLNLACRRARHILNELLDSETLVEGKLRCDSAEGAGLALIEATEKELALSARADNEDGIKERLQLRLERVQAGLSSAMVGGTGVLATVGSVGPFVGLFGTVWGIMNAFIGIAKSQNTTLAVVAPGIAEALLATAIGLVAAIPAVVLYNHFTRGVSQYRALMADISAALMVLVSRDLDREPVSVDGKKLAA
;
A
#
# COMPACT_ATOMS: atom_id res chain seq x y z
N MET A 1 23.41 88.78 20.87
CA MET A 1 22.51 88.00 21.77
C MET A 1 22.86 86.51 21.68
N GLN A 2 24.05 86.16 22.08
CA GLN A 2 24.59 84.81 22.04
C GLN A 2 25.74 84.73 23.02
N GLU A 3 25.46 84.86 24.34
CA GLU A 3 26.54 84.78 25.34
C GLU A 3 26.00 84.55 26.76
N SER A 4 24.89 83.86 26.95
CA SER A 4 24.35 83.61 28.26
C SER A 4 23.94 82.16 28.55
N ALA A 5 24.31 81.19 27.67
CA ALA A 5 23.92 79.76 27.85
C ALA A 5 25.09 78.84 28.21
N THR A 6 26.28 79.33 28.50
CA THR A 6 27.49 78.46 28.66
C THR A 6 27.99 78.36 30.13
N ILE A 7 27.30 78.95 31.11
CA ILE A 7 27.80 79.00 32.50
C ILE A 7 26.95 78.13 33.47
N ALA A 8 25.85 77.52 33.06
CA ALA A 8 25.00 76.70 33.94
C ALA A 8 25.28 75.18 33.87
N GLU A 9 26.22 74.73 33.04
CA GLU A 9 26.49 73.27 32.84
C GLU A 9 27.79 72.76 33.48
N LYS A 10 28.38 73.54 34.45
CA LYS A 10 29.64 73.13 35.06
C LYS A 10 29.64 72.97 36.58
N ALA A 11 28.46 72.83 37.18
CA ALA A 11 28.41 72.79 38.66
C ALA A 11 27.70 71.54 39.25
N GLU A 12 27.48 70.52 38.46
CA GLU A 12 26.74 69.33 38.95
C GLU A 12 27.47 67.97 38.68
N ILE A 13 28.81 68.01 38.61
CA ILE A 13 29.58 66.76 38.53
C ILE A 13 30.51 66.73 39.78
N SER A 14 29.93 66.59 40.96
CA SER A 14 30.71 66.27 42.18
C SER A 14 29.81 65.71 43.24
N ALA A 15 29.23 64.52 43.01
CA ALA A 15 28.81 63.62 44.09
C ALA A 15 28.57 62.22 43.51
N LEU A 16 29.65 61.52 43.19
CA LEU A 16 29.53 60.06 43.03
C LEU A 16 29.54 59.44 44.41
N PRO A 17 28.49 58.71 44.85
CA PRO A 17 28.55 57.83 45.96
C PRO A 17 29.45 56.62 45.69
N ALA A 18 30.20 56.17 46.64
CA ALA A 18 31.11 55.03 46.58
C ALA A 18 30.44 53.71 46.06
N PRO A 19 31.23 52.79 45.46
CA PRO A 19 30.73 51.55 45.02
C PRO A 19 30.26 50.70 46.19
N VAL A 20 28.92 50.46 46.20
CA VAL A 20 28.35 49.44 47.11
C VAL A 20 28.80 48.12 46.56
N SER A 21 29.58 47.38 47.26
CA SER A 21 29.92 45.98 46.99
C SER A 21 28.69 45.13 47.28
N ASP A 22 27.82 45.04 46.34
CA ASP A 22 26.74 44.07 46.36
C ASP A 22 27.28 42.70 45.92
N ASN A 23 27.66 41.98 46.96
CA ASN A 23 27.88 40.53 46.89
C ASN A 23 26.50 39.86 46.87
N MET A 24 25.72 40.17 45.83
CA MET A 24 24.47 39.47 45.52
C MET A 24 24.82 38.35 44.55
N SER A 25 25.02 37.16 45.07
CA SER A 25 24.90 35.93 44.31
C SER A 25 23.60 35.99 43.53
N PRO A 26 23.60 35.71 42.21
CA PRO A 26 22.36 35.65 41.45
C PRO A 26 21.46 34.60 42.13
N PRO A 27 20.20 34.92 42.42
CA PRO A 27 19.30 33.92 42.96
C PRO A 27 19.22 32.76 41.95
N ASP A 28 19.43 31.56 42.45
CA ASP A 28 19.15 30.29 41.75
C ASP A 28 17.65 30.23 41.43
N LEU A 29 17.22 31.05 40.47
CA LEU A 29 15.91 31.03 39.85
C LEU A 29 16.01 30.48 38.43
N VAL A 30 16.74 29.41 38.24
CA VAL A 30 16.39 28.47 37.20
C VAL A 30 15.41 27.51 37.86
N ALA A 31 14.16 28.00 38.09
CA ALA A 31 13.04 27.10 38.23
C ALA A 31 13.12 26.15 37.04
N ALA A 32 13.46 24.90 37.31
CA ALA A 32 13.44 23.85 36.31
C ALA A 32 12.05 23.85 35.67
N THR A 33 11.89 24.58 34.56
CA THR A 33 10.75 24.41 33.70
C THR A 33 10.70 22.91 33.37
N PRO A 34 9.59 22.23 33.64
CA PRO A 34 9.50 20.82 33.27
C PRO A 34 9.81 20.75 31.79
N GLN A 35 11.02 20.24 31.47
CA GLN A 35 11.40 20.00 30.08
C GLN A 35 10.46 18.91 29.60
N HIS A 36 9.39 19.31 28.92
CA HIS A 36 8.58 18.38 28.18
C HIS A 36 9.48 17.72 27.14
N ASP A 37 9.66 16.42 27.29
CA ASP A 37 10.47 15.62 26.38
C ASP A 37 9.79 15.66 25.01
N MET A 38 10.33 16.52 24.10
CA MET A 38 9.82 16.71 22.74
C MET A 38 10.23 15.55 21.82
N SER A 39 10.71 14.43 22.36
CA SER A 39 10.93 13.22 21.59
C SER A 39 9.58 12.65 21.09
N PRO A 40 9.55 11.95 19.95
CA PRO A 40 8.32 11.30 19.47
C PRO A 40 7.68 10.37 20.51
N TYR A 41 8.48 9.73 21.34
CA TYR A 41 8.02 8.89 22.43
C TYR A 41 7.43 9.70 23.60
N GLY A 42 8.08 10.81 23.98
CA GLY A 42 7.56 11.74 24.99
C GLY A 42 6.23 12.35 24.56
N MET A 43 6.12 12.78 23.28
CA MET A 43 4.87 13.27 22.70
C MET A 43 3.77 12.21 22.69
N TYR A 44 4.11 10.94 22.43
CA TYR A 44 3.12 9.86 22.53
C TYR A 44 2.66 9.66 23.99
N GLN A 45 3.54 9.75 24.99
CA GLN A 45 3.16 9.55 26.39
C GLN A 45 2.26 10.66 26.94
N SER A 46 2.47 11.90 26.53
CA SER A 46 1.68 13.06 26.99
C SER A 46 0.37 13.24 26.25
N ALA A 47 0.25 12.67 25.03
CA ALA A 47 -0.92 12.81 24.17
C ALA A 47 -2.23 12.36 24.85
N ASP A 48 -3.32 13.01 24.47
CA ASP A 48 -4.68 12.63 24.88
C ASP A 48 -5.03 11.20 24.41
N TRP A 49 -5.92 10.53 25.13
CA TRP A 49 -6.28 9.13 24.84
C TRP A 49 -6.83 8.93 23.40
N VAL A 50 -7.54 9.90 22.83
CA VAL A 50 -8.05 9.85 21.45
C VAL A 50 -6.88 9.92 20.47
N VAL A 51 -5.94 10.84 20.67
CA VAL A 51 -4.76 11.00 19.82
C VAL A 51 -3.87 9.75 19.91
N LYS A 52 -3.72 9.16 21.10
CA LYS A 52 -3.05 7.87 21.29
C LYS A 52 -3.71 6.75 20.49
N ALA A 53 -5.04 6.63 20.58
CA ALA A 53 -5.80 5.62 19.85
C ALA A 53 -5.61 5.77 18.32
N VAL A 54 -5.65 7.01 17.82
CA VAL A 54 -5.37 7.32 16.40
C VAL A 54 -3.96 6.90 16.00
N MET A 55 -2.95 7.25 16.78
CA MET A 55 -1.55 6.87 16.49
C MET A 55 -1.36 5.35 16.49
N ILE A 56 -1.93 4.63 17.48
CA ILE A 56 -1.85 3.16 17.53
C ILE A 56 -2.54 2.55 16.31
N LEU A 57 -3.75 3.01 15.96
CA LEU A 57 -4.49 2.53 14.79
C LEU A 57 -3.66 2.69 13.51
N LEU A 58 -3.03 3.84 13.31
CA LEU A 58 -2.21 4.12 12.15
C LEU A 58 -0.92 3.28 12.12
N LEU A 59 -0.29 3.04 13.26
CA LEU A 59 0.89 2.16 13.37
C LEU A 59 0.51 0.71 13.05
N VAL A 60 -0.62 0.21 13.54
CA VAL A 60 -1.15 -1.12 13.20
C VAL A 60 -1.45 -1.20 11.71
N ALA A 61 -2.11 -0.18 11.14
CA ALA A 61 -2.40 -0.11 9.70
C ALA A 61 -1.12 -0.11 8.86
N SER A 62 -0.07 0.59 9.32
CA SER A 62 1.25 0.55 8.68
C SER A 62 1.87 -0.86 8.72
N GLY A 63 1.83 -1.53 9.88
CA GLY A 63 2.31 -2.91 10.00
C GLY A 63 1.57 -3.88 9.08
N VAL A 64 0.24 -3.77 9.01
CA VAL A 64 -0.61 -4.57 8.10
C VAL A 64 -0.26 -4.28 6.63
N THR A 65 0.00 -3.02 6.27
CA THR A 65 0.43 -2.63 4.92
C THR A 65 1.70 -3.36 4.50
N TRP A 66 2.72 -3.39 5.35
CA TRP A 66 3.98 -4.09 5.06
C TRP A 66 3.80 -5.61 5.02
N ALA A 67 3.01 -6.18 5.94
CA ALA A 67 2.73 -7.62 5.95
C ALA A 67 2.04 -8.06 4.64
N ILE A 68 0.98 -7.35 4.23
CA ILE A 68 0.29 -7.61 2.96
C ILE A 68 1.24 -7.38 1.78
N GLY A 69 2.03 -6.32 1.80
CA GLY A 69 3.00 -6.00 0.77
C GLY A 69 3.97 -7.15 0.51
N ILE A 70 4.61 -7.66 1.55
CA ILE A 70 5.58 -8.77 1.44
C ILE A 70 4.88 -10.05 0.96
N ALA A 71 3.75 -10.42 1.57
CA ALA A 71 3.02 -11.63 1.21
C ALA A 71 2.56 -11.61 -0.25
N LYS A 72 1.99 -10.46 -0.71
CA LYS A 72 1.55 -10.29 -2.11
C LYS A 72 2.70 -10.27 -3.10
N GLN A 73 3.83 -9.68 -2.76
CA GLN A 73 5.00 -9.69 -3.62
C GLN A 73 5.49 -11.11 -3.90
N ILE A 74 5.58 -11.94 -2.85
CA ILE A 74 5.99 -13.34 -2.97
C ILE A 74 4.96 -14.11 -3.80
N GLN A 75 3.66 -13.97 -3.48
CA GLN A 75 2.57 -14.64 -4.18
C GLN A 75 2.57 -14.32 -5.67
N LEU A 76 2.66 -13.04 -6.04
CA LEU A 76 2.60 -12.58 -7.42
C LEU A 76 3.82 -13.01 -8.22
N ASN A 77 5.03 -12.88 -7.64
CA ASN A 77 6.25 -13.32 -8.30
C ASN A 77 6.23 -14.82 -8.59
N LEU A 78 5.81 -15.62 -7.62
CA LEU A 78 5.72 -17.08 -7.78
C LEU A 78 4.67 -17.45 -8.82
N ALA A 79 3.49 -16.85 -8.77
CA ALA A 79 2.41 -17.07 -9.73
C ALA A 79 2.81 -16.71 -11.17
N CYS A 80 3.45 -15.54 -11.37
CA CYS A 80 3.92 -15.13 -12.70
C CYS A 80 5.05 -16.03 -13.22
N ARG A 81 5.98 -16.47 -12.36
CA ARG A 81 7.05 -17.41 -12.79
C ARG A 81 6.48 -18.75 -13.23
N ARG A 82 5.53 -19.31 -12.44
CA ARG A 82 4.85 -20.57 -12.78
C ARG A 82 4.04 -20.46 -14.06
N ALA A 83 3.29 -19.35 -14.23
CA ALA A 83 2.51 -19.08 -15.43
C ALA A 83 3.40 -18.98 -16.68
N ARG A 84 4.53 -18.28 -16.61
CA ARG A 84 5.49 -18.19 -17.73
C ARG A 84 6.09 -19.54 -18.08
N HIS A 85 6.41 -20.37 -17.10
CA HIS A 85 6.90 -21.72 -17.35
C HIS A 85 5.86 -22.53 -18.12
N ILE A 86 4.62 -22.60 -17.66
CA ILE A 86 3.53 -23.28 -18.34
C ILE A 86 3.34 -22.74 -19.77
N LEU A 87 3.33 -21.41 -19.94
CA LEU A 87 3.19 -20.80 -21.26
C LEU A 87 4.30 -21.24 -22.21
N ASN A 88 5.56 -21.23 -21.77
CA ASN A 88 6.69 -21.64 -22.60
C ASN A 88 6.59 -23.12 -23.01
N GLU A 89 6.26 -24.01 -22.07
CA GLU A 89 6.06 -25.43 -22.38
C GLU A 89 4.92 -25.67 -23.38
N LEU A 90 3.83 -24.91 -23.29
CA LEU A 90 2.73 -25.00 -24.25
C LEU A 90 3.10 -24.46 -25.64
N LEU A 91 3.87 -23.35 -25.69
CA LEU A 91 4.31 -22.77 -26.95
C LEU A 91 5.29 -23.67 -27.71
N ASP A 92 6.12 -24.43 -26.99
CA ASP A 92 7.08 -25.37 -27.54
C ASP A 92 6.46 -26.74 -27.89
N SER A 93 5.17 -26.94 -27.64
CA SER A 93 4.46 -28.19 -27.89
C SER A 93 3.72 -28.16 -29.23
N GLU A 94 3.65 -29.31 -29.89
CA GLU A 94 2.92 -29.47 -31.16
C GLU A 94 1.46 -29.90 -30.95
N THR A 95 1.19 -30.64 -29.88
CA THR A 95 -0.12 -31.20 -29.54
C THR A 95 -0.48 -30.88 -28.10
N LEU A 96 -1.78 -30.91 -27.78
CA LEU A 96 -2.29 -30.72 -26.43
C LEU A 96 -1.76 -31.78 -25.45
N VAL A 97 -1.66 -33.05 -25.91
CA VAL A 97 -1.17 -34.17 -25.12
C VAL A 97 0.30 -33.96 -24.73
N GLU A 98 1.12 -33.52 -25.68
CA GLU A 98 2.53 -33.19 -25.43
C GLU A 98 2.65 -32.02 -24.46
N GLY A 99 1.90 -30.93 -24.67
CA GLY A 99 1.90 -29.77 -23.80
C GLY A 99 1.51 -30.12 -22.37
N LYS A 100 0.52 -30.97 -22.19
CA LYS A 100 0.14 -31.49 -20.88
C LYS A 100 1.26 -32.28 -20.22
N LEU A 101 1.87 -33.23 -20.92
CA LEU A 101 2.98 -34.05 -20.41
C LEU A 101 4.17 -33.19 -19.95
N ARG A 102 4.51 -32.16 -20.71
CA ARG A 102 5.56 -31.21 -20.35
C ARG A 102 5.19 -30.40 -19.10
N CYS A 103 3.90 -30.10 -18.89
CA CYS A 103 3.38 -29.38 -17.72
C CYS A 103 3.05 -30.29 -16.53
N ASP A 104 3.22 -31.62 -16.60
CA ASP A 104 2.80 -32.56 -15.55
C ASP A 104 3.49 -32.29 -14.20
N SER A 105 4.73 -31.83 -14.22
CA SER A 105 5.49 -31.40 -13.03
C SER A 105 5.29 -29.93 -12.65
N ALA A 106 4.52 -29.17 -13.43
CA ALA A 106 4.29 -27.77 -13.18
C ALA A 106 3.26 -27.59 -12.05
N GLU A 107 3.42 -26.52 -11.29
CA GLU A 107 2.46 -26.12 -10.28
C GLU A 107 1.89 -24.74 -10.63
N GLY A 108 0.63 -24.51 -10.34
CA GLY A 108 0.05 -23.18 -10.42
C GLY A 108 -1.31 -23.11 -11.10
N ALA A 109 -1.84 -21.92 -11.09
CA ALA A 109 -3.20 -21.65 -11.61
C ALA A 109 -3.34 -21.90 -13.12
N GLY A 110 -2.25 -21.89 -13.90
CA GLY A 110 -2.26 -22.22 -15.33
C GLY A 110 -2.71 -23.65 -15.61
N LEU A 111 -2.48 -24.60 -14.69
CA LEU A 111 -2.97 -25.98 -14.82
C LEU A 111 -4.50 -26.05 -14.85
N ALA A 112 -5.19 -25.18 -14.13
CA ALA A 112 -6.64 -25.12 -14.16
C ALA A 112 -7.21 -24.80 -15.57
N LEU A 113 -6.42 -24.10 -16.41
CA LEU A 113 -6.78 -23.85 -17.80
C LEU A 113 -6.61 -25.10 -18.66
N ILE A 114 -5.53 -25.87 -18.42
CA ILE A 114 -5.30 -27.16 -19.10
C ILE A 114 -6.40 -28.15 -18.72
N GLU A 115 -6.69 -28.31 -17.44
CA GLU A 115 -7.79 -29.17 -16.94
C GLU A 115 -9.15 -28.77 -17.50
N ALA A 116 -9.42 -27.46 -17.57
CA ALA A 116 -10.67 -26.94 -18.16
C ALA A 116 -10.76 -27.28 -19.66
N THR A 117 -9.63 -27.24 -20.39
CA THR A 117 -9.55 -27.60 -21.80
C THR A 117 -9.86 -29.10 -21.98
N GLU A 118 -9.20 -29.96 -21.23
CA GLU A 118 -9.46 -31.42 -21.30
C GLU A 118 -10.89 -31.77 -20.98
N LYS A 119 -11.43 -31.16 -19.92
CA LYS A 119 -12.82 -31.39 -19.54
C LYS A 119 -13.82 -31.00 -20.64
N GLU A 120 -13.54 -29.87 -21.35
CA GLU A 120 -14.40 -29.46 -22.46
C GLU A 120 -14.29 -30.42 -23.64
N LEU A 121 -13.07 -30.82 -23.99
CA LEU A 121 -12.86 -31.80 -25.07
C LEU A 121 -13.51 -33.15 -24.76
N ALA A 122 -13.39 -33.64 -23.53
CA ALA A 122 -14.05 -34.88 -23.10
C ALA A 122 -15.61 -34.80 -23.20
N LEU A 123 -16.16 -33.64 -22.83
CA LEU A 123 -17.63 -33.42 -22.96
C LEU A 123 -18.07 -33.26 -24.40
N SER A 124 -17.20 -32.78 -25.28
CA SER A 124 -17.43 -32.54 -26.69
C SER A 124 -17.02 -33.70 -27.58
N ALA A 125 -16.55 -34.83 -27.05
CA ALA A 125 -16.01 -35.97 -27.79
C ALA A 125 -17.04 -36.61 -28.80
N ARG A 126 -18.32 -36.30 -28.68
CA ARG A 126 -19.38 -36.78 -29.59
C ARG A 126 -19.93 -35.66 -30.51
N ALA A 127 -19.34 -34.49 -30.47
CA ALA A 127 -19.80 -33.34 -31.23
C ALA A 127 -19.09 -33.31 -32.58
N ASP A 128 -19.90 -33.31 -33.68
CA ASP A 128 -19.36 -33.27 -35.04
C ASP A 128 -18.99 -31.85 -35.52
N ASN A 129 -19.32 -30.82 -34.73
CA ASN A 129 -19.09 -29.41 -35.11
C ASN A 129 -17.87 -28.86 -34.38
N GLU A 130 -16.76 -28.74 -35.06
CA GLU A 130 -15.48 -28.21 -34.53
C GLU A 130 -15.57 -26.76 -34.09
N ASP A 131 -16.30 -25.90 -34.83
CA ASP A 131 -16.47 -24.49 -34.47
C ASP A 131 -17.23 -24.37 -33.16
N GLY A 132 -18.23 -25.21 -32.92
CA GLY A 132 -18.96 -25.27 -31.66
C GLY A 132 -18.10 -25.75 -30.50
N ILE A 133 -17.10 -26.63 -30.73
CA ILE A 133 -16.12 -27.04 -29.68
C ILE A 133 -15.23 -25.86 -29.35
N LYS A 134 -14.66 -25.18 -30.34
CA LYS A 134 -13.78 -24.01 -30.15
C LYS A 134 -14.49 -22.88 -29.40
N GLU A 135 -15.77 -22.59 -29.76
CA GLU A 135 -16.57 -21.55 -29.08
C GLU A 135 -16.82 -21.89 -27.58
N ARG A 136 -17.24 -23.13 -27.28
CA ARG A 136 -17.48 -23.57 -25.90
C ARG A 136 -16.20 -23.57 -25.07
N LEU A 137 -15.08 -23.99 -25.66
CA LEU A 137 -13.77 -23.98 -25.02
C LEU A 137 -13.33 -22.55 -24.70
N GLN A 138 -13.47 -21.63 -25.63
CA GLN A 138 -13.16 -20.22 -25.41
C GLN A 138 -13.95 -19.64 -24.23
N LEU A 139 -15.26 -19.83 -24.21
CA LEU A 139 -16.12 -19.35 -23.12
C LEU A 139 -15.73 -19.95 -21.76
N ARG A 140 -15.36 -21.23 -21.73
CA ARG A 140 -14.89 -21.91 -20.53
C ARG A 140 -13.54 -21.34 -20.03
N LEU A 141 -12.58 -21.18 -20.92
CA LEU A 141 -11.25 -20.60 -20.59
C LEU A 141 -11.38 -19.17 -20.10
N GLU A 142 -12.18 -18.34 -20.74
CA GLU A 142 -12.46 -16.96 -20.30
C GLU A 142 -13.03 -16.94 -18.87
N ARG A 143 -13.94 -17.86 -18.55
CA ARG A 143 -14.53 -17.95 -17.20
C ARG A 143 -13.53 -18.38 -16.13
N VAL A 144 -12.70 -19.37 -16.42
CA VAL A 144 -11.63 -19.83 -15.52
C VAL A 144 -10.60 -18.72 -15.32
N GLN A 145 -10.15 -18.08 -16.41
CA GLN A 145 -9.20 -16.96 -16.38
C GLN A 145 -9.72 -15.78 -15.54
N ALA A 146 -11.01 -15.43 -15.67
CA ALA A 146 -11.63 -14.38 -14.88
C ALA A 146 -11.61 -14.74 -13.38
N GLY A 147 -11.91 -15.98 -13.03
CA GLY A 147 -11.85 -16.49 -11.65
C GLY A 147 -10.44 -16.41 -11.06
N LEU A 148 -9.44 -16.91 -11.80
CA LEU A 148 -8.03 -16.88 -11.38
C LEU A 148 -7.53 -15.44 -11.18
N SER A 149 -7.89 -14.54 -12.09
CA SER A 149 -7.55 -13.12 -12.01
C SER A 149 -8.20 -12.43 -10.81
N SER A 150 -9.47 -12.74 -10.53
CA SER A 150 -10.20 -12.20 -9.38
C SER A 150 -9.58 -12.65 -8.05
N ALA A 151 -9.19 -13.91 -7.94
CA ALA A 151 -8.51 -14.44 -6.76
C ALA A 151 -7.18 -13.71 -6.49
N MET A 152 -6.47 -13.30 -7.55
CA MET A 152 -5.20 -12.58 -7.43
C MET A 152 -5.38 -11.13 -6.92
N VAL A 153 -6.52 -10.49 -7.14
CA VAL A 153 -6.84 -9.14 -6.63
C VAL A 153 -7.09 -9.14 -5.11
N GLY A 154 -7.50 -10.28 -4.54
CA GLY A 154 -7.82 -10.40 -3.11
C GLY A 154 -6.71 -9.82 -2.21
N GLY A 155 -7.09 -9.05 -1.19
CA GLY A 155 -6.18 -8.44 -0.22
C GLY A 155 -5.60 -7.08 -0.61
N THR A 156 -5.58 -6.70 -1.90
CA THR A 156 -5.09 -5.37 -2.31
C THR A 156 -6.03 -4.23 -1.90
N GLY A 157 -7.30 -4.52 -1.67
CA GLY A 157 -8.29 -3.53 -1.23
C GLY A 157 -7.94 -2.89 0.12
N VAL A 158 -7.30 -3.64 1.04
CA VAL A 158 -6.83 -3.09 2.32
C VAL A 158 -5.79 -1.99 2.09
N LEU A 159 -4.85 -2.21 1.16
CA LEU A 159 -3.84 -1.20 0.81
C LEU A 159 -4.49 0.06 0.23
N ALA A 160 -5.50 -0.09 -0.63
CA ALA A 160 -6.27 1.04 -1.16
C ALA A 160 -6.95 1.82 -0.03
N THR A 161 -7.57 1.12 0.93
CA THR A 161 -8.26 1.73 2.06
C THR A 161 -7.28 2.47 2.98
N VAL A 162 -6.16 1.84 3.39
CA VAL A 162 -5.15 2.50 4.23
C VAL A 162 -4.57 3.72 3.51
N GLY A 163 -4.28 3.60 2.22
CA GLY A 163 -3.74 4.70 1.42
C GLY A 163 -4.69 5.90 1.29
N SER A 164 -5.99 5.65 1.13
CA SER A 164 -6.98 6.71 0.97
C SER A 164 -7.50 7.28 2.29
N VAL A 165 -7.64 6.47 3.33
CA VAL A 165 -8.23 6.86 4.62
C VAL A 165 -7.18 7.30 5.63
N GLY A 166 -5.96 6.73 5.58
CA GLY A 166 -4.88 7.00 6.53
C GLY A 166 -4.61 8.48 6.79
N PRO A 167 -4.45 9.33 5.75
CA PRO A 167 -4.21 10.76 5.93
C PRO A 167 -5.37 11.48 6.65
N PHE A 168 -6.61 11.08 6.40
CA PHE A 168 -7.79 11.67 7.05
C PHE A 168 -7.91 11.26 8.51
N VAL A 169 -7.53 10.03 8.85
CA VAL A 169 -7.44 9.58 10.25
C VAL A 169 -6.35 10.36 11.00
N GLY A 170 -5.20 10.60 10.37
CA GLY A 170 -4.15 11.46 10.91
C GLY A 170 -4.63 12.91 11.11
N LEU A 171 -5.33 13.46 10.11
CA LEU A 171 -5.94 14.79 10.18
C LEU A 171 -6.96 14.89 11.31
N PHE A 172 -7.80 13.88 11.50
CA PHE A 172 -8.70 13.82 12.66
C PHE A 172 -7.94 13.92 13.98
N GLY A 173 -6.80 13.23 14.11
CA GLY A 173 -5.92 13.33 15.27
C GLY A 173 -5.43 14.77 15.51
N THR A 174 -5.06 15.51 14.45
CA THR A 174 -4.65 16.92 14.60
C THR A 174 -5.80 17.82 15.04
N VAL A 175 -6.96 17.71 14.43
CA VAL A 175 -8.14 18.51 14.79
C VAL A 175 -8.50 18.29 16.26
N TRP A 176 -8.51 17.04 16.70
CA TRP A 176 -8.79 16.69 18.10
C TRP A 176 -7.75 17.25 19.07
N GLY A 177 -6.46 17.06 18.78
CA GLY A 177 -5.37 17.53 19.66
C GLY A 177 -5.32 19.06 19.78
N ILE A 178 -5.48 19.77 18.64
CA ILE A 178 -5.54 21.24 18.64
C ILE A 178 -6.77 21.73 19.41
N MET A 179 -7.92 21.11 19.24
CA MET A 179 -9.13 21.42 19.99
C MET A 179 -8.87 21.31 21.51
N ASN A 180 -8.24 20.22 21.96
CA ASN A 180 -7.92 20.02 23.37
C ASN A 180 -6.91 21.06 23.91
N ALA A 181 -5.93 21.46 23.08
CA ALA A 181 -4.98 22.52 23.43
C ALA A 181 -5.71 23.85 23.69
N PHE A 182 -6.67 24.23 22.86
CA PHE A 182 -7.48 25.44 23.08
C PHE A 182 -8.42 25.35 24.29
N ILE A 183 -8.99 24.17 24.55
CA ILE A 183 -9.78 23.93 25.77
C ILE A 183 -8.88 24.09 27.01
N GLY A 184 -7.62 23.67 26.94
CA GLY A 184 -6.62 23.87 27.99
C GLY A 184 -6.38 25.36 28.29
N ILE A 185 -6.23 26.22 27.27
CA ILE A 185 -6.13 27.68 27.44
C ILE A 185 -7.36 28.24 28.15
N ALA A 186 -8.56 27.87 27.67
CA ALA A 186 -9.81 28.38 28.23
C ALA A 186 -9.95 28.03 29.72
N LYS A 187 -9.49 26.85 30.14
CA LYS A 187 -9.54 26.40 31.54
C LYS A 187 -8.46 27.04 32.43
N SER A 188 -7.22 27.16 31.91
CA SER A 188 -6.09 27.68 32.67
C SER A 188 -6.02 29.21 32.69
N GLN A 189 -6.78 29.91 31.82
CA GLN A 189 -6.72 31.36 31.57
C GLN A 189 -5.27 31.86 31.27
N ASN A 190 -4.39 30.95 30.87
CA ASN A 190 -3.01 31.23 30.53
C ASN A 190 -2.79 31.07 29.03
N THR A 191 -2.52 32.19 28.35
CA THR A 191 -2.37 32.28 26.90
C THR A 191 -0.92 32.12 26.43
N THR A 192 0.00 31.70 27.30
CA THR A 192 1.41 31.52 26.91
C THR A 192 1.55 30.35 25.92
N LEU A 193 2.36 30.54 24.89
CA LEU A 193 2.64 29.53 23.87
C LEU A 193 3.18 28.23 24.47
N ALA A 194 3.91 28.33 25.60
CA ALA A 194 4.48 27.18 26.31
C ALA A 194 3.42 26.17 26.79
N VAL A 195 2.18 26.62 27.03
CA VAL A 195 1.06 25.77 27.50
C VAL A 195 0.50 24.93 26.36
N VAL A 196 0.46 25.46 25.12
CA VAL A 196 -0.20 24.80 23.99
C VAL A 196 0.76 24.09 23.02
N ALA A 197 2.02 24.51 22.99
CA ALA A 197 3.01 23.94 22.07
C ALA A 197 3.13 22.40 22.15
N PRO A 198 3.15 21.77 23.35
CA PRO A 198 3.20 20.30 23.41
C PRO A 198 1.98 19.64 22.73
N GLY A 199 0.76 20.07 23.07
CA GLY A 199 -0.47 19.50 22.49
C GLY A 199 -0.57 19.68 20.97
N ILE A 200 -0.08 20.80 20.44
CA ILE A 200 -0.01 21.03 18.99
C ILE A 200 1.04 20.10 18.37
N ALA A 201 2.20 19.92 18.99
CA ALA A 201 3.25 19.05 18.48
C ALA A 201 2.78 17.58 18.44
N GLU A 202 2.11 17.10 19.48
CA GLU A 202 1.49 15.76 19.54
C GLU A 202 0.44 15.57 18.43
N ALA A 203 -0.40 16.57 18.20
CA ALA A 203 -1.40 16.55 17.13
C ALA A 203 -0.71 16.43 15.76
N LEU A 204 0.30 17.23 15.47
CA LEU A 204 1.04 17.19 14.21
C LEU A 204 1.74 15.83 14.00
N LEU A 205 2.22 15.20 15.07
CA LEU A 205 2.81 13.86 15.02
C LEU A 205 1.78 12.82 14.52
N ALA A 206 0.52 12.91 14.97
CA ALA A 206 -0.53 12.00 14.49
C ALA A 206 -0.74 12.09 12.97
N THR A 207 -0.73 13.30 12.40
CA THR A 207 -0.81 13.45 10.93
C THR A 207 0.42 12.93 10.23
N ALA A 208 1.61 13.17 10.76
CA ALA A 208 2.84 12.64 10.19
C ALA A 208 2.82 11.10 10.13
N ILE A 209 2.37 10.42 11.20
CA ILE A 209 2.20 8.96 11.24
C ILE A 209 1.17 8.51 10.19
N GLY A 210 0.06 9.24 10.03
CA GLY A 210 -0.97 8.97 9.02
C GLY A 210 -0.38 8.97 7.60
N LEU A 211 0.45 9.95 7.27
CA LEU A 211 1.13 10.04 5.98
C LEU A 211 2.16 8.93 5.80
N VAL A 212 2.95 8.62 6.84
CA VAL A 212 3.93 7.51 6.81
C VAL A 212 3.26 6.16 6.60
N ALA A 213 2.05 5.95 7.11
CA ALA A 213 1.28 4.73 6.86
C ALA A 213 0.67 4.71 5.45
N ALA A 214 0.13 5.83 4.98
CA ALA A 214 -0.63 5.90 3.74
C ALA A 214 0.24 5.88 2.47
N ILE A 215 1.38 6.58 2.47
CA ILE A 215 2.23 6.68 1.28
C ILE A 215 2.72 5.30 0.80
N PRO A 216 3.31 4.44 1.66
CA PRO A 216 3.69 3.09 1.24
C PRO A 216 2.49 2.26 0.77
N ALA A 217 1.31 2.40 1.41
CA ALA A 217 0.11 1.67 1.04
C ALA A 217 -0.34 2.00 -0.40
N VAL A 218 -0.34 3.28 -0.80
CA VAL A 218 -0.66 3.70 -2.17
C VAL A 218 0.37 3.18 -3.17
N VAL A 219 1.65 3.27 -2.84
CA VAL A 219 2.73 2.79 -3.72
C VAL A 219 2.61 1.28 -3.96
N LEU A 220 2.42 0.50 -2.90
CA LEU A 220 2.23 -0.96 -2.99
C LEU A 220 0.95 -1.32 -3.73
N TYR A 221 -0.16 -0.63 -3.48
CA TYR A 221 -1.41 -0.83 -4.21
C TYR A 221 -1.23 -0.64 -5.72
N ASN A 222 -0.62 0.45 -6.14
CA ASN A 222 -0.35 0.73 -7.55
C ASN A 222 0.61 -0.29 -8.18
N HIS A 223 1.62 -0.74 -7.41
CA HIS A 223 2.54 -1.79 -7.85
C HIS A 223 1.80 -3.11 -8.09
N PHE A 224 0.97 -3.56 -7.14
CA PHE A 224 0.23 -4.81 -7.28
C PHE A 224 -0.86 -4.75 -8.34
N THR A 225 -1.53 -3.62 -8.51
CA THR A 225 -2.52 -3.46 -9.59
C THR A 225 -1.89 -3.71 -10.97
N ARG A 226 -0.70 -3.15 -11.20
CA ARG A 226 0.06 -3.42 -12.44
C ARG A 226 0.52 -4.87 -12.55
N GLY A 227 1.00 -5.45 -11.45
CA GLY A 227 1.43 -6.85 -11.43
C GLY A 227 0.28 -7.83 -11.67
N VAL A 228 -0.91 -7.58 -11.13
CA VAL A 228 -2.13 -8.36 -11.40
C VAL A 228 -2.54 -8.24 -12.86
N SER A 229 -2.41 -7.07 -13.49
CA SER A 229 -2.66 -6.90 -14.91
C SER A 229 -1.71 -7.73 -15.78
N GLN A 230 -0.41 -7.79 -15.42
CA GLN A 230 0.57 -8.66 -16.09
C GLN A 230 0.23 -10.15 -15.92
N TYR A 231 -0.17 -10.55 -14.72
CA TYR A 231 -0.62 -11.93 -14.47
C TYR A 231 -1.84 -12.29 -15.30
N ARG A 232 -2.82 -11.37 -15.43
CA ARG A 232 -4.00 -11.55 -16.29
C ARG A 232 -3.63 -11.72 -17.76
N ALA A 233 -2.67 -10.97 -18.26
CA ALA A 233 -2.16 -11.11 -19.62
C ALA A 233 -1.54 -12.50 -19.83
N LEU A 234 -0.70 -12.97 -18.89
CA LEU A 234 -0.12 -14.33 -18.95
C LEU A 234 -1.20 -15.42 -18.97
N MET A 235 -2.29 -15.28 -18.22
CA MET A 235 -3.41 -16.23 -18.25
C MET A 235 -4.12 -16.21 -19.62
N ALA A 236 -4.24 -15.04 -20.25
CA ALA A 236 -4.80 -14.91 -21.59
C ALA A 236 -3.90 -15.56 -22.65
N ASP A 237 -2.56 -15.37 -22.51
CA ASP A 237 -1.60 -16.00 -23.42
C ASP A 237 -1.61 -17.52 -23.30
N ILE A 238 -1.75 -18.08 -22.09
CA ILE A 238 -1.91 -19.53 -21.86
C ILE A 238 -3.23 -20.01 -22.53
N SER A 239 -4.34 -19.28 -22.35
CA SER A 239 -5.61 -19.62 -22.98
C SER A 239 -5.51 -19.62 -24.51
N ALA A 240 -4.83 -18.62 -25.08
CA ALA A 240 -4.59 -18.54 -26.51
C ALA A 240 -3.72 -19.70 -27.02
N ALA A 241 -2.64 -20.05 -26.29
CA ALA A 241 -1.80 -21.19 -26.63
C ALA A 241 -2.60 -22.51 -26.63
N LEU A 242 -3.44 -22.74 -25.61
CA LEU A 242 -4.33 -23.91 -25.55
C LEU A 242 -5.31 -23.94 -26.72
N MET A 243 -5.92 -22.82 -27.08
CA MET A 243 -6.81 -22.74 -28.25
C MET A 243 -6.10 -23.10 -29.56
N VAL A 244 -4.86 -22.64 -29.72
CA VAL A 244 -4.05 -22.98 -30.91
C VAL A 244 -3.72 -24.46 -30.94
N LEU A 245 -3.33 -25.08 -29.82
CA LEU A 245 -3.05 -26.51 -29.73
C LEU A 245 -4.29 -27.34 -30.05
N VAL A 246 -5.43 -27.01 -29.45
CA VAL A 246 -6.70 -27.70 -29.69
C VAL A 246 -7.13 -27.55 -31.16
N SER A 247 -7.00 -26.34 -31.75
CA SER A 247 -7.32 -26.15 -33.18
C SER A 247 -6.45 -27.02 -34.09
N ARG A 248 -5.12 -27.11 -33.79
CA ARG A 248 -4.23 -28.00 -34.59
C ARG A 248 -4.59 -29.48 -34.42
N ASP A 249 -4.94 -29.89 -33.20
CA ASP A 249 -5.28 -31.29 -32.94
C ASP A 249 -6.59 -31.66 -33.62
N LEU A 250 -7.61 -30.80 -33.64
CA LEU A 250 -8.87 -31.00 -34.42
C LEU A 250 -8.60 -31.06 -35.91
N ASP A 251 -7.73 -30.19 -36.45
CA ASP A 251 -7.40 -30.21 -37.89
C ASP A 251 -6.57 -31.47 -38.29
N ARG A 252 -5.87 -32.14 -37.35
CA ARG A 252 -5.05 -33.33 -37.57
C ARG A 252 -5.83 -34.64 -37.46
N GLU A 253 -6.95 -34.67 -36.76
CA GLU A 253 -7.83 -35.83 -36.74
C GLU A 253 -8.76 -35.79 -37.99
N PRO A 254 -8.36 -36.41 -39.12
CA PRO A 254 -9.36 -36.68 -40.15
C PRO A 254 -10.35 -37.65 -39.52
N VAL A 255 -11.61 -37.29 -39.47
CA VAL A 255 -12.71 -38.16 -39.08
C VAL A 255 -12.56 -39.49 -39.79
N SER A 256 -11.95 -40.48 -39.13
CA SER A 256 -12.02 -41.86 -39.59
C SER A 256 -13.37 -42.42 -39.15
N VAL A 257 -14.41 -41.91 -39.76
CA VAL A 257 -15.67 -42.64 -39.81
C VAL A 257 -15.44 -43.82 -40.75
N ASP A 258 -15.31 -44.97 -40.12
CA ASP A 258 -15.47 -46.29 -40.70
C ASP A 258 -14.77 -46.56 -42.04
N GLY A 259 -13.81 -47.49 -42.01
CA GLY A 259 -13.14 -48.06 -43.19
C GLY A 259 -14.06 -48.63 -44.25
N LYS A 260 -14.69 -47.74 -45.00
CA LYS A 260 -15.34 -48.07 -46.25
C LYS A 260 -14.91 -47.04 -47.30
N LYS A 261 -13.69 -47.30 -47.86
CA LYS A 261 -13.40 -46.79 -49.23
C LYS A 261 -14.50 -47.29 -50.15
N LEU A 262 -15.40 -46.40 -50.53
CA LEU A 262 -16.14 -46.61 -51.77
C LEU A 262 -15.19 -46.34 -52.90
N ALA A 263 -14.70 -47.44 -53.51
CA ALA A 263 -14.15 -47.44 -54.86
C ALA A 263 -15.25 -47.05 -55.82
N ALA A 264 -15.05 -45.99 -56.58
CA ALA A 264 -15.66 -45.74 -57.89
C ALA A 264 -14.67 -44.94 -58.72
#